data_18b778d56cdbb0723e16fce9d11278ce
#
_entry.id   18b778d56cdbb0723e16fce9d11278ce
#
_cell.length_a   1.000
_cell.length_b   1.000
_cell.length_c   1.000
_cell.angle_alpha   90.00
_cell.angle_beta   90.00
_cell.angle_gamma   90.00
#
_symmetry.space_group_name_H-M   'P 1'
#
loop_
_entity.id
_entity.type
_entity.pdbx_description
1 polymer ?
#
loop_
_entity_poly.entity_id
_entity_poly.type
_entity_poly.pdbx_seq_one_letter_code
_entity_poly.pdbx_strand_id
1 'polypeptide(L)'
;ADSAKYDVACTSSGASRTARPGTVGSCYAPGCCHAFTADGRCVSLLKVLMTNCCSFDCGYCVNRRSNDIPRATFAPRELAELTMEFYRRNYIEGLFLSSAVLGTPDYTTERMLAVLRLLRGEYRFGGYIHAKAIPGTSPELLQQLGYLADRLSVNVELPSERSLNLLAPDKGRHSIFRPMKQIAVSGAASREAVSYTHLTLPT
;
A
#
# COMPACT_ATOMS: atom_id res chain seq x y z
N ALA A 1 6.37 -6.76 9.53
CA ALA A 1 6.54 -5.33 9.90
C ALA A 1 7.93 -4.82 9.49
N ASP A 2 9.01 -5.52 9.82
CA ASP A 2 10.38 -5.05 9.53
C ASP A 2 10.66 -4.81 8.05
N SER A 3 10.18 -5.66 7.16
CA SER A 3 10.34 -5.48 5.71
C SER A 3 9.63 -4.25 5.15
N ALA A 4 8.60 -3.75 5.81
CA ALA A 4 7.83 -2.59 5.37
C ALA A 4 8.53 -1.25 5.64
N LYS A 5 9.55 -1.21 6.51
CA LYS A 5 10.31 0.02 6.81
C LYS A 5 11.10 0.56 5.60
N TYR A 6 11.42 -0.30 4.64
CA TYR A 6 12.16 0.07 3.43
C TYR A 6 11.27 0.64 2.32
N ASP A 7 9.96 0.73 2.54
CA ASP A 7 9.05 1.35 1.58
C ASP A 7 9.09 2.88 1.73
N VAL A 8 9.57 3.56 0.70
CA VAL A 8 9.92 5.00 0.70
C VAL A 8 8.72 5.94 0.83
N ALA A 9 7.48 5.45 0.68
CA ALA A 9 6.29 6.28 0.79
C ALA A 9 5.92 6.67 2.23
N CYS A 10 6.75 6.33 3.20
CA CYS A 10 6.51 6.59 4.61
C CYS A 10 7.45 7.66 5.16
N THR A 11 6.90 8.69 5.75
CA THR A 11 7.62 9.77 6.44
C THR A 11 7.95 9.43 7.90
N SER A 12 7.94 8.14 8.30
CA SER A 12 8.30 7.76 9.66
C SER A 12 9.75 8.08 9.94
N SER A 13 10.01 8.79 11.03
CA SER A 13 11.34 9.23 11.45
C SER A 13 12.27 8.10 11.91
N GLY A 14 11.80 6.86 11.98
CA GLY A 14 12.55 5.73 12.53
C GLY A 14 12.79 5.83 14.05
N ALA A 15 12.20 6.82 14.72
CA ALA A 15 12.39 7.04 16.15
C ALA A 15 11.78 5.89 16.98
N SER A 16 12.56 5.39 17.93
CA SER A 16 12.13 4.40 18.92
C SER A 16 12.46 4.92 20.32
N ARG A 17 11.46 4.90 21.20
CA ARG A 17 11.62 5.32 22.59
C ARG A 17 10.69 4.53 23.50
N THR A 18 11.23 3.87 24.50
CA THR A 18 10.47 3.20 25.55
C THR A 18 10.07 4.21 26.63
N ALA A 19 8.88 4.06 27.18
CA ALA A 19 8.43 4.86 28.32
C ALA A 19 9.38 4.67 29.51
N ARG A 20 9.74 5.77 30.18
CA ARG A 20 10.53 5.80 31.41
C ARG A 20 9.60 6.11 32.60
N PRO A 21 9.97 5.76 33.84
CA PRO A 21 9.22 6.18 35.01
C PRO A 21 8.99 7.71 34.98
N GLY A 22 7.73 8.14 35.13
CA GLY A 22 7.34 9.54 35.08
C GLY A 22 7.06 10.10 33.67
N THR A 23 7.14 9.26 32.59
CA THR A 23 6.73 9.66 31.25
C THR A 23 5.54 8.83 30.76
N VAL A 24 4.73 9.43 29.89
CA VAL A 24 3.57 8.77 29.28
C VAL A 24 3.87 8.46 27.81
N GLY A 25 3.65 7.20 27.42
CA GLY A 25 3.76 6.73 26.05
C GLY A 25 5.14 6.21 25.62
N SER A 26 5.10 5.22 24.74
CA SER A 26 6.25 4.65 24.04
C SER A 26 6.13 4.92 22.55
N CYS A 27 7.26 5.13 21.87
CA CYS A 27 7.32 5.30 20.43
C CYS A 27 8.11 4.13 19.84
N TYR A 28 7.48 3.39 18.94
CA TYR A 28 8.11 2.28 18.21
C TYR A 28 8.13 2.59 16.72
N ALA A 29 9.30 2.48 16.11
CA ALA A 29 9.54 2.84 14.74
C ALA A 29 8.87 1.96 13.67
N PRO A 30 8.69 0.63 13.82
CA PRO A 30 8.14 -0.19 12.76
C PRO A 30 6.64 -0.39 12.85
N GLY A 31 5.97 -0.33 11.69
CA GLY A 31 4.62 -0.82 11.48
C GLY A 31 3.52 0.22 11.39
N CYS A 32 3.73 1.47 11.80
CA CYS A 32 2.74 2.54 11.59
C CYS A 32 3.33 3.64 10.71
N CYS A 33 2.54 4.15 9.78
CA CYS A 33 2.83 5.37 9.05
C CYS A 33 1.70 6.38 9.23
N HIS A 34 2.02 7.63 8.97
CA HIS A 34 1.04 8.71 9.03
C HIS A 34 0.72 9.18 7.61
N ALA A 35 -0.56 9.32 7.30
CA ALA A 35 -1.04 10.00 6.12
C ALA A 35 -1.82 11.24 6.55
N PHE A 36 -1.77 12.30 5.75
CA PHE A 36 -2.57 13.49 5.98
C PHE A 36 -3.77 13.48 5.04
N THR A 37 -4.94 13.70 5.60
CA THR A 37 -6.17 13.93 4.83
C THR A 37 -6.18 15.35 4.27
N ALA A 38 -7.09 15.64 3.34
CA ALA A 38 -7.19 16.96 2.70
C ALA A 38 -7.51 18.10 3.70
N ASP A 39 -8.11 17.76 4.83
CA ASP A 39 -8.41 18.67 5.96
C ASP A 39 -7.25 18.78 6.98
N GLY A 40 -6.08 18.20 6.66
CA GLY A 40 -4.88 18.29 7.49
C GLY A 40 -4.82 17.33 8.68
N ARG A 41 -5.81 16.46 8.88
CA ARG A 41 -5.76 15.46 9.95
C ARG A 41 -4.71 14.41 9.67
N CYS A 42 -3.99 14.01 10.71
CA CYS A 42 -3.04 12.91 10.66
C CYS A 42 -3.76 11.58 10.90
N VAL A 43 -3.63 10.65 9.97
CA VAL A 43 -4.22 9.31 10.04
C VAL A 43 -3.13 8.28 10.30
N SER A 44 -3.25 7.51 11.37
CA SER A 44 -2.32 6.43 11.71
C SER A 44 -2.66 5.17 10.94
N LEU A 45 -1.72 4.67 10.14
CA LEU A 45 -1.91 3.50 9.28
C LEU A 45 -1.02 2.33 9.73
N LEU A 46 -1.59 1.14 9.75
CA LEU A 46 -0.80 -0.09 9.80
C LEU A 46 -0.08 -0.27 8.46
N LYS A 47 1.22 -0.14 8.47
CA LYS A 47 2.04 -0.35 7.27
C LYS A 47 2.48 -1.80 7.18
N VAL A 48 2.00 -2.50 6.17
CA VAL A 48 2.28 -3.93 5.98
C VAL A 48 2.77 -4.20 4.57
N LEU A 49 3.79 -5.03 4.50
CA LEU A 49 4.20 -5.72 3.28
C LEU A 49 3.55 -7.11 3.28
N MET A 50 2.63 -7.37 2.36
CA MET A 50 1.90 -8.65 2.31
C MET A 50 2.84 -9.84 2.14
N THR A 51 3.88 -9.68 1.32
CA THR A 51 4.97 -10.65 1.18
C THR A 51 6.30 -9.94 0.93
N ASN A 52 7.39 -10.53 1.39
CA ASN A 52 8.75 -10.16 0.99
C ASN A 52 9.38 -11.19 0.04
N CYS A 53 8.63 -12.23 -0.37
CA CYS A 53 9.02 -13.10 -1.46
C CYS A 53 8.87 -12.33 -2.77
N CYS A 54 9.98 -12.05 -3.46
CA CYS A 54 9.97 -11.29 -4.70
C CYS A 54 10.51 -12.10 -5.86
N SER A 55 9.83 -12.05 -7.01
CA SER A 55 10.31 -12.61 -8.28
C SER A 55 11.27 -11.67 -9.00
N PHE A 56 11.28 -10.38 -8.63
CA PHE A 56 12.14 -9.36 -9.25
C PHE A 56 13.48 -9.25 -8.52
N ASP A 57 14.49 -8.78 -9.25
CA ASP A 57 15.86 -8.65 -8.74
C ASP A 57 16.38 -7.21 -8.79
N CYS A 58 15.62 -6.27 -8.25
CA CYS A 58 16.00 -4.85 -8.22
C CYS A 58 17.23 -4.62 -7.33
N GLY A 59 18.33 -4.12 -7.89
CA GLY A 59 19.63 -3.99 -7.23
C GLY A 59 19.63 -3.17 -5.93
N TYR A 60 18.71 -2.22 -5.79
CA TYR A 60 18.55 -1.38 -4.59
C TYR A 60 17.60 -1.97 -3.52
N CYS A 61 16.90 -3.07 -3.83
CA CYS A 61 15.85 -3.59 -2.95
C CYS A 61 16.38 -4.69 -2.03
N VAL A 62 16.14 -4.54 -0.73
CA VAL A 62 16.50 -5.56 0.26
C VAL A 62 15.74 -6.86 0.03
N ASN A 63 14.51 -6.80 -0.52
CA ASN A 63 13.64 -7.95 -0.80
C ASN A 63 13.86 -8.56 -2.18
N ARG A 64 14.92 -8.16 -2.92
CA ARG A 64 15.22 -8.72 -4.24
C ARG A 64 15.40 -10.23 -4.18
N ARG A 65 15.11 -10.91 -5.29
CA ARG A 65 15.16 -12.38 -5.38
C ARG A 65 16.51 -12.96 -4.94
N SER A 66 17.60 -12.34 -5.35
CA SER A 66 18.97 -12.84 -5.08
C SER A 66 19.46 -12.63 -3.64
N ASN A 67 18.76 -11.85 -2.80
CA ASN A 67 19.16 -11.71 -1.41
C ASN A 67 18.71 -12.91 -0.57
N ASP A 68 19.65 -13.43 0.20
CA ASP A 68 19.40 -14.47 1.20
C ASP A 68 18.87 -13.83 2.50
N ILE A 69 17.57 -13.70 2.59
CA ILE A 69 16.85 -13.16 3.76
C ILE A 69 15.67 -14.05 4.12
N PRO A 70 15.24 -14.08 5.38
CA PRO A 70 14.01 -14.77 5.77
C PRO A 70 12.82 -14.28 4.95
N ARG A 71 12.07 -15.21 4.36
CA ARG A 71 10.91 -14.92 3.51
C ARG A 71 9.63 -15.29 4.25
N ALA A 72 8.64 -14.40 4.14
CA ALA A 72 7.33 -14.61 4.72
C ALA A 72 6.23 -14.03 3.82
N THR A 73 5.05 -14.63 3.90
CA THR A 73 3.87 -14.20 3.15
C THR A 73 2.65 -14.35 4.04
N PHE A 74 1.89 -13.27 4.19
CA PHE A 74 0.60 -13.33 4.85
C PHE A 74 -0.46 -14.01 3.97
N ALA A 75 -1.29 -14.85 4.57
CA ALA A 75 -2.56 -15.22 3.96
C ALA A 75 -3.49 -13.96 3.93
N PRO A 76 -4.34 -13.80 2.90
CA PRO A 76 -5.23 -12.64 2.84
C PRO A 76 -6.12 -12.48 4.08
N ARG A 77 -6.68 -13.58 4.61
CA ARG A 77 -7.51 -13.57 5.82
C ARG A 77 -6.72 -13.18 7.05
N GLU A 78 -5.55 -13.74 7.23
CA GLU A 78 -4.64 -13.41 8.35
C GLU A 78 -4.32 -11.90 8.38
N LEU A 79 -4.03 -11.30 7.23
CA LEU A 79 -3.74 -9.88 7.15
C LEU A 79 -4.97 -9.00 7.40
N ALA A 80 -6.14 -9.43 6.93
CA ALA A 80 -7.39 -8.72 7.21
C ALA A 80 -7.73 -8.78 8.70
N GLU A 81 -7.61 -9.94 9.33
CA GLU A 81 -7.84 -10.13 10.77
C GLU A 81 -6.86 -9.30 11.60
N LEU A 82 -5.58 -9.32 11.28
CA LEU A 82 -4.57 -8.49 11.93
C LEU A 82 -4.92 -6.99 11.86
N THR A 83 -5.35 -6.53 10.69
CA THR A 83 -5.78 -5.14 10.49
C THR A 83 -6.96 -4.80 11.39
N MET A 84 -7.97 -5.67 11.45
CA MET A 84 -9.15 -5.47 12.28
C MET A 84 -8.84 -5.49 13.77
N GLU A 85 -7.94 -6.36 14.21
CA GLU A 85 -7.49 -6.40 15.61
C GLU A 85 -6.82 -5.09 16.04
N PHE A 86 -5.93 -4.54 15.22
CA PHE A 86 -5.28 -3.26 15.49
C PHE A 86 -6.28 -2.09 15.45
N TYR A 87 -7.23 -2.12 14.52
CA TYR A 87 -8.27 -1.10 14.40
C TYR A 87 -9.22 -1.10 15.62
N ARG A 88 -9.71 -2.28 16.02
CA ARG A 88 -10.61 -2.42 17.21
C ARG A 88 -9.95 -1.95 18.50
N ARG A 89 -8.63 -2.06 18.59
CA ARG A 89 -7.85 -1.56 19.75
C ARG A 89 -7.48 -0.08 19.65
N ASN A 90 -7.97 0.64 18.63
CA ASN A 90 -7.65 2.03 18.37
C ASN A 90 -6.14 2.32 18.17
N TYR A 91 -5.36 1.34 17.71
CA TYR A 91 -3.94 1.54 17.42
C TYR A 91 -3.72 2.17 16.04
N ILE A 92 -4.67 1.99 15.14
CA ILE A 92 -4.64 2.48 13.76
C ILE A 92 -6.02 2.98 13.34
N GLU A 93 -6.03 3.86 12.35
CA GLU A 93 -7.24 4.35 11.67
C GLU A 93 -7.38 3.77 10.26
N GLY A 94 -6.34 3.08 9.77
CA GLY A 94 -6.35 2.50 8.44
C GLY A 94 -5.19 1.57 8.16
N LEU A 95 -5.15 1.10 6.90
CA LEU A 95 -4.16 0.17 6.38
C LEU A 95 -3.36 0.81 5.25
N PHE A 96 -2.03 0.70 5.30
CA PHE A 96 -1.15 0.91 4.15
C PHE A 96 -0.65 -0.46 3.68
N LEU A 97 -1.19 -0.94 2.57
CA LEU A 97 -0.87 -2.24 1.99
C LEU A 97 0.09 -2.11 0.82
N SER A 98 1.25 -2.73 0.95
CA SER A 98 2.22 -2.94 -0.13
C SER A 98 2.57 -4.42 -0.25
N SER A 99 3.31 -4.79 -1.30
CA SER A 99 3.78 -6.16 -1.51
C SER A 99 5.05 -6.18 -2.35
N ALA A 100 5.91 -7.17 -2.13
CA ALA A 100 6.83 -7.63 -3.15
C ALA A 100 6.04 -8.37 -4.25
N VAL A 101 6.67 -8.69 -5.38
CA VAL A 101 6.02 -9.37 -6.51
C VAL A 101 6.15 -10.87 -6.34
N LEU A 102 5.09 -11.52 -5.88
CA LEU A 102 5.02 -12.96 -5.71
C LEU A 102 4.58 -13.62 -7.03
N GLY A 103 5.49 -14.30 -7.71
CA GLY A 103 5.22 -14.88 -9.01
C GLY A 103 5.04 -13.81 -10.09
N THR A 104 3.80 -13.37 -10.31
CA THR A 104 3.45 -12.32 -11.28
C THR A 104 2.82 -11.10 -10.63
N PRO A 105 2.85 -9.92 -11.30
CA PRO A 105 2.16 -8.73 -10.84
C PRO A 105 0.66 -8.95 -10.61
N ASP A 106 -0.01 -9.63 -11.53
CA ASP A 106 -1.45 -9.90 -11.46
C ASP A 106 -1.79 -10.83 -10.29
N TYR A 107 -1.08 -11.94 -10.15
CA TYR A 107 -1.27 -12.84 -9.00
C TYR A 107 -1.08 -12.14 -7.66
N THR A 108 -0.07 -11.29 -7.57
CA THR A 108 0.17 -10.49 -6.36
C THR A 108 -0.99 -9.53 -6.09
N THR A 109 -1.48 -8.85 -7.13
CA THR A 109 -2.59 -7.91 -7.01
C THR A 109 -3.90 -8.61 -6.66
N GLU A 110 -4.16 -9.80 -7.21
CA GLU A 110 -5.33 -10.63 -6.82
C GLU A 110 -5.31 -10.96 -5.32
N ARG A 111 -4.16 -11.29 -4.77
CA ARG A 111 -4.02 -11.54 -3.33
C ARG A 111 -4.24 -10.28 -2.50
N MET A 112 -3.74 -9.13 -2.94
CA MET A 112 -4.02 -7.83 -2.32
C MET A 112 -5.52 -7.51 -2.38
N LEU A 113 -6.16 -7.74 -3.53
CA LEU A 113 -7.60 -7.60 -3.70
C LEU A 113 -8.40 -8.49 -2.75
N ALA A 114 -7.94 -9.73 -2.52
CA ALA A 114 -8.59 -10.62 -1.56
C ALA A 114 -8.57 -10.03 -0.13
N VAL A 115 -7.48 -9.39 0.30
CA VAL A 115 -7.42 -8.65 1.58
C VAL A 115 -8.46 -7.52 1.61
N LEU A 116 -8.48 -6.68 0.58
CA LEU A 116 -9.39 -5.52 0.53
C LEU A 116 -10.87 -5.95 0.47
N ARG A 117 -11.17 -7.03 -0.26
CA ARG A 117 -12.54 -7.60 -0.32
C ARG A 117 -12.99 -8.14 1.04
N LEU A 118 -12.12 -8.82 1.78
CA LEU A 118 -12.40 -9.24 3.14
C LEU A 118 -12.67 -8.03 4.04
N LEU A 119 -11.80 -7.03 4.01
CA LEU A 119 -11.96 -5.82 4.83
C LEU A 119 -13.26 -5.08 4.50
N ARG A 120 -13.51 -4.74 3.24
CA ARG A 120 -14.70 -3.94 2.84
C ARG A 120 -15.99 -4.75 2.87
N GLY A 121 -15.97 -6.01 2.46
CA GLY A 121 -17.14 -6.87 2.39
C GLY A 121 -17.48 -7.56 3.71
N GLU A 122 -16.64 -8.49 4.15
CA GLU A 122 -16.91 -9.34 5.33
C GLU A 122 -16.81 -8.54 6.64
N TYR A 123 -15.73 -7.78 6.83
CA TYR A 123 -15.51 -7.02 8.07
C TYR A 123 -16.17 -5.64 8.08
N ARG A 124 -16.72 -5.18 6.95
CA ARG A 124 -17.32 -3.84 6.77
C ARG A 124 -16.41 -2.72 7.28
N PHE A 125 -15.11 -2.87 7.04
CA PHE A 125 -14.10 -1.93 7.48
C PHE A 125 -14.27 -0.57 6.82
N GLY A 126 -14.62 0.46 7.60
CA GLY A 126 -14.79 1.85 7.16
C GLY A 126 -13.50 2.70 7.25
N GLY A 127 -12.40 2.14 7.78
CA GLY A 127 -11.14 2.85 7.91
C GLY A 127 -10.43 3.10 6.57
N TYR A 128 -9.44 3.99 6.61
CA TYR A 128 -8.69 4.41 5.42
C TYR A 128 -7.82 3.27 4.87
N ILE A 129 -7.85 3.05 3.57
CA ILE A 129 -7.00 2.07 2.88
C ILE A 129 -6.15 2.76 1.81
N HIS A 130 -4.85 2.74 2.01
CA HIS A 130 -3.86 3.08 1.00
C HIS A 130 -3.24 1.81 0.44
N ALA A 131 -3.45 1.52 -0.83
CA ALA A 131 -2.81 0.38 -1.50
C ALA A 131 -1.73 0.85 -2.49
N LYS A 132 -0.64 0.11 -2.53
CA LYS A 132 0.44 0.34 -3.48
C LYS A 132 0.29 -0.59 -4.67
N ALA A 133 -0.01 -0.02 -5.83
CA ALA A 133 -0.16 -0.78 -7.06
C ALA A 133 1.17 -1.41 -7.48
N ILE A 134 1.09 -2.65 -7.93
CA ILE A 134 2.24 -3.41 -8.42
C ILE A 134 2.50 -3.03 -9.88
N PRO A 135 3.73 -2.62 -10.25
CA PRO A 135 4.09 -2.36 -11.63
C PRO A 135 3.85 -3.58 -12.52
N GLY A 136 3.18 -3.38 -13.65
CA GLY A 136 2.86 -4.46 -14.58
C GLY A 136 1.52 -5.15 -14.34
N THR A 137 0.75 -4.75 -13.33
CA THR A 137 -0.62 -5.22 -13.11
C THR A 137 -1.54 -4.86 -14.28
N SER A 138 -2.43 -5.78 -14.64
CA SER A 138 -3.46 -5.57 -15.66
C SER A 138 -4.40 -4.42 -15.29
N PRO A 139 -4.94 -3.68 -16.28
CA PRO A 139 -5.83 -2.54 -16.04
C PRO A 139 -7.07 -2.90 -15.24
N GLU A 140 -7.62 -4.08 -15.46
CA GLU A 140 -8.84 -4.59 -14.84
C GLU A 140 -8.65 -4.81 -13.33
N LEU A 141 -7.53 -5.43 -12.95
CA LEU A 141 -7.17 -5.65 -11.55
C LEU A 141 -6.83 -4.33 -10.84
N LEU A 142 -6.14 -3.44 -11.54
CA LEU A 142 -5.83 -2.12 -11.02
C LEU A 142 -7.09 -1.30 -10.73
N GLN A 143 -8.07 -1.37 -11.63
CA GLN A 143 -9.36 -0.71 -11.46
C GLN A 143 -10.11 -1.27 -10.24
N GLN A 144 -10.17 -2.60 -10.09
CA GLN A 144 -10.81 -3.25 -8.95
C GLN A 144 -10.11 -2.85 -7.63
N LEU A 145 -8.77 -2.76 -7.63
CA LEU A 145 -8.01 -2.30 -6.47
C LEU A 145 -8.37 -0.86 -6.11
N GLY A 146 -8.57 -0.01 -7.13
CA GLY A 146 -8.96 1.39 -6.97
C GLY A 146 -10.35 1.59 -6.37
N TYR A 147 -11.30 0.71 -6.67
CA TYR A 147 -12.65 0.78 -6.09
C TYR A 147 -12.69 0.45 -4.60
N LEU A 148 -11.75 -0.35 -4.11
CA LEU A 148 -11.73 -0.80 -2.71
C LEU A 148 -10.79 0.04 -1.83
N ALA A 149 -9.83 0.77 -2.44
CA ALA A 149 -8.88 1.60 -1.75
C ALA A 149 -9.28 3.08 -1.81
N ASP A 150 -9.03 3.83 -0.73
CA ASP A 150 -9.21 5.29 -0.71
C ASP A 150 -8.07 6.01 -1.45
N ARG A 151 -6.92 5.35 -1.54
CA ARG A 151 -5.76 5.85 -2.27
C ARG A 151 -5.01 4.72 -2.94
N LEU A 152 -4.65 4.94 -4.20
CA LEU A 152 -3.64 4.15 -4.91
C LEU A 152 -2.39 4.99 -5.16
N SER A 153 -1.23 4.36 -5.05
CA SER A 153 0.04 4.95 -5.47
C SER A 153 0.91 3.94 -6.20
N VAL A 154 1.78 4.44 -7.06
CA VAL A 154 2.79 3.66 -7.78
C VAL A 154 4.14 4.32 -7.52
N ASN A 155 5.16 3.52 -7.29
CA ASN A 155 6.53 4.03 -7.21
C ASN A 155 7.08 4.29 -8.61
N VAL A 156 7.66 5.47 -8.81
CA VAL A 156 8.41 5.80 -10.03
C VAL A 156 9.76 5.08 -10.05
N GLU A 157 10.25 4.70 -8.86
CA GLU A 157 11.50 4.00 -8.58
C GLU A 157 12.74 4.83 -8.92
N LEU A 158 13.01 5.07 -10.21
CA LEU A 158 14.21 5.74 -10.69
C LEU A 158 13.87 6.79 -11.75
N PRO A 159 14.65 7.91 -11.82
CA PRO A 159 14.30 9.05 -12.66
C PRO A 159 14.53 8.79 -14.15
N SER A 160 15.42 7.86 -14.52
CA SER A 160 15.76 7.60 -15.92
C SER A 160 15.53 6.14 -16.30
N GLU A 161 15.20 5.92 -17.57
CA GLU A 161 15.05 4.59 -18.13
C GLU A 161 16.36 3.80 -18.09
N ARG A 162 17.48 4.47 -18.32
CA ARG A 162 18.81 3.86 -18.22
C ARG A 162 19.08 3.32 -16.81
N SER A 163 18.78 4.12 -15.79
CA SER A 163 18.94 3.70 -14.40
C SER A 163 17.97 2.57 -14.04
N LEU A 164 16.74 2.62 -14.56
CA LEU A 164 15.74 1.59 -14.34
C LEU A 164 16.19 0.25 -14.94
N ASN A 165 16.66 0.24 -16.20
CA ASN A 165 17.15 -0.96 -16.87
C ASN A 165 18.39 -1.55 -16.17
N LEU A 166 19.24 -0.71 -15.61
CA LEU A 166 20.44 -1.13 -14.88
C LEU A 166 20.12 -1.71 -13.50
N LEU A 167 19.23 -1.07 -12.73
CA LEU A 167 19.00 -1.38 -11.32
C LEU A 167 17.71 -2.15 -11.06
N ALA A 168 16.77 -2.17 -11.98
CA ALA A 168 15.50 -2.86 -11.87
C ALA A 168 15.07 -3.43 -13.23
N PRO A 169 15.83 -4.38 -13.81
CA PRO A 169 15.61 -4.88 -15.17
C PRO A 169 14.23 -5.53 -15.38
N ASP A 170 13.62 -6.04 -14.31
CA ASP A 170 12.27 -6.60 -14.34
C ASP A 170 11.16 -5.53 -14.40
N LYS A 171 11.51 -4.25 -14.28
CA LYS A 171 10.56 -3.12 -14.30
C LYS A 171 10.84 -2.23 -15.51
N GLY A 172 9.96 -2.26 -16.50
CA GLY A 172 10.01 -1.33 -17.63
C GLY A 172 9.29 -0.01 -17.30
N ARG A 173 9.68 1.08 -17.98
CA ARG A 173 8.98 2.38 -17.87
C ARG A 173 7.49 2.25 -18.11
N HIS A 174 7.09 1.48 -19.12
CA HIS A 174 5.70 1.24 -19.44
C HIS A 174 4.92 0.59 -18.29
N SER A 175 5.51 -0.37 -17.58
CA SER A 175 4.86 -1.04 -16.44
C SER A 175 4.61 -0.12 -15.24
N ILE A 176 5.32 1.00 -15.15
CA ILE A 176 5.17 2.03 -14.11
C ILE A 176 4.20 3.14 -14.55
N PHE A 177 4.42 3.72 -15.74
CA PHE A 177 3.65 4.88 -16.18
C PHE A 177 2.22 4.56 -16.62
N ARG A 178 1.97 3.35 -17.16
CA ARG A 178 0.63 2.92 -17.52
C ARG A 178 -0.32 2.89 -16.33
N PRO A 179 0.01 2.21 -15.19
CA PRO A 179 -0.79 2.29 -13.98
C PRO A 179 -0.97 3.72 -13.46
N MET A 180 0.07 4.55 -13.46
CA MET A 180 -0.02 5.95 -13.02
C MET A 180 -1.05 6.73 -13.84
N LYS A 181 -1.00 6.62 -15.17
CA LYS A 181 -1.95 7.29 -16.07
C LYS A 181 -3.38 6.79 -15.82
N GLN A 182 -3.57 5.50 -15.66
CA GLN A 182 -4.87 4.91 -15.38
C GLN A 182 -5.44 5.40 -14.05
N ILE A 183 -4.65 5.41 -12.98
CA ILE A 183 -5.07 5.93 -11.67
C ILE A 183 -5.47 7.39 -11.77
N ALA A 184 -4.71 8.22 -12.49
CA ALA A 184 -5.01 9.64 -12.66
C ALA A 184 -6.36 9.85 -13.40
N VAL A 185 -6.59 9.13 -14.49
CA VAL A 185 -7.83 9.20 -15.28
C VAL A 185 -9.02 8.70 -14.49
N SER A 186 -8.91 7.53 -13.86
CA SER A 186 -10.01 6.94 -13.07
C SER A 186 -10.33 7.80 -11.83
N GLY A 187 -9.33 8.40 -11.19
CA GLY A 187 -9.54 9.29 -10.07
C GLY A 187 -10.21 10.61 -10.46
N ALA A 188 -9.94 11.14 -11.66
CA ALA A 188 -10.63 12.31 -12.21
C ALA A 188 -12.10 11.97 -12.50
N ALA A 189 -12.36 10.89 -13.23
CA ALA A 189 -13.70 10.44 -13.56
C ALA A 189 -14.57 10.18 -12.32
N SER A 190 -13.96 9.58 -11.26
CA SER A 190 -14.66 9.33 -10.00
C SER A 190 -15.07 10.63 -9.29
N ARG A 191 -14.21 11.67 -9.31
CA ARG A 191 -14.53 12.99 -8.72
C ARG A 191 -15.63 13.71 -9.50
N GLU A 192 -15.61 13.63 -10.82
CA GLU A 192 -16.65 14.19 -11.67
C GLU A 192 -18.01 13.51 -11.42
N ALA A 193 -18.03 12.19 -11.32
CA ALA A 193 -19.25 11.43 -11.01
C ALA A 193 -19.85 11.82 -9.66
N VAL A 194 -19.03 11.99 -8.62
CA VAL A 194 -19.48 12.46 -7.31
C VAL A 194 -20.03 13.88 -7.36
N SER A 195 -19.36 14.79 -8.05
CA SER A 195 -19.85 16.18 -8.24
C SER A 195 -21.20 16.21 -8.95
N TYR A 196 -21.38 15.38 -9.97
CA TYR A 196 -22.63 15.30 -10.72
C TYR A 196 -23.80 14.74 -9.87
N THR A 197 -23.52 13.76 -9.03
CA THR A 197 -24.54 13.15 -8.13
C THR A 197 -25.03 14.15 -7.08
N HIS A 198 -24.17 15.03 -6.60
CA HIS A 198 -24.55 16.08 -5.64
C HIS A 198 -25.37 17.22 -6.28
N LEU A 199 -25.24 17.44 -7.60
CA LEU A 199 -26.00 18.47 -8.32
C LEU A 199 -27.41 18.00 -8.75
N THR A 200 -27.71 16.73 -8.70
CA THR A 200 -28.97 16.14 -9.19
C THR A 200 -29.95 15.71 -8.11
N LEU A 201 -29.67 15.97 -6.84
CA LEU A 201 -30.65 15.76 -5.76
C LEU A 201 -31.57 17.00 -5.69
N PRO A 202 -32.85 16.87 -6.10
CA PRO A 202 -33.81 17.94 -5.86
C PRO A 202 -34.06 18.08 -4.35
N THR A 203 -34.02 19.29 -3.88
CA THR A 203 -34.43 19.70 -2.53
C THR A 203 -35.90 19.36 -2.28
#